data_1df358aa93292abc8ccec341f1071a7a
#
_entry.id   1df358aa93292abc8ccec341f1071a7a
#
_cell.length_a   1.000
_cell.length_b   1.000
_cell.length_c   1.000
_cell.angle_alpha   90.00
_cell.angle_beta   90.00
_cell.angle_gamma   90.00
#
_symmetry.space_group_name_H-M   'P 1'
#
loop_
_entity.id
_entity.type
_entity.pdbx_description
1 polymer ?
#
loop_
_entity_poly.entity_id
_entity_poly.type
_entity_poly.pdbx_seq_one_letter_code
_entity_poly.pdbx_strand_id
1 'polypeptide(L)'
;MGPDELAELVDRHSAALVLYARQWCGCPEDVVQTAFLKLVRLRARPDNLVPWLYRVVRNGAIDASRAARRRQKYEAAAADRADPWFSPSDDPTGLDARTATAALADLPAETREIVVAHLWGGLTFEQIAQTVGSSAATCYRRYAAGLATLRQKLGAECPATPTR
;
A
#
# COMPACT_ATOMS: atom_id res chain seq x y z
N MET A 1 -19.57 -7.40 14.83
CA MET A 1 -19.50 -7.29 13.37
C MET A 1 -20.18 -8.51 12.77
N GLY A 2 -21.23 -8.28 11.97
CA GLY A 2 -21.95 -9.36 11.30
C GLY A 2 -21.15 -9.90 10.09
N PRO A 3 -21.50 -11.10 9.58
CA PRO A 3 -20.83 -11.69 8.42
C PRO A 3 -20.95 -10.81 7.17
N ASP A 4 -22.11 -10.18 6.93
CA ASP A 4 -22.33 -9.31 5.77
C ASP A 4 -21.48 -8.03 5.83
N GLU A 5 -21.39 -7.42 7.02
CA GLU A 5 -20.55 -6.24 7.24
C GLU A 5 -19.05 -6.56 7.01
N LEU A 6 -18.62 -7.75 7.40
CA LEU A 6 -17.26 -8.22 7.17
C LEU A 6 -17.01 -8.44 5.68
N ALA A 7 -17.95 -9.09 4.97
CA ALA A 7 -17.84 -9.34 3.53
C ALA A 7 -17.71 -8.02 2.76
N GLU A 8 -18.58 -7.04 3.04
CA GLU A 8 -18.51 -5.72 2.41
C GLU A 8 -17.17 -5.00 2.68
N LEU A 9 -16.64 -5.12 3.90
CA LEU A 9 -15.36 -4.54 4.26
C LEU A 9 -14.20 -5.20 3.51
N VAL A 10 -14.22 -6.53 3.40
CA VAL A 10 -13.24 -7.31 2.64
C VAL A 10 -13.29 -6.92 1.18
N ASP A 11 -14.46 -6.92 0.55
CA ASP A 11 -14.63 -6.59 -0.87
C ASP A 11 -14.14 -5.16 -1.18
N ARG A 12 -14.45 -4.22 -0.31
CA ARG A 12 -14.09 -2.80 -0.51
C ARG A 12 -12.60 -2.51 -0.31
N HIS A 13 -11.92 -3.20 0.61
CA HIS A 13 -10.59 -2.79 1.04
C HIS A 13 -9.47 -3.79 0.72
N SER A 14 -9.76 -5.06 0.39
CA SER A 14 -8.71 -6.08 0.20
C SER A 14 -7.71 -5.70 -0.86
N ALA A 15 -8.15 -5.28 -2.04
CA ALA A 15 -7.26 -4.96 -3.16
C ALA A 15 -6.27 -3.84 -2.80
N ALA A 16 -6.78 -2.76 -2.17
CA ALA A 16 -5.96 -1.64 -1.74
C ALA A 16 -4.98 -2.03 -0.62
N LEU A 17 -5.40 -2.88 0.32
CA LEU A 17 -4.55 -3.39 1.41
C LEU A 17 -3.46 -4.34 0.89
N VAL A 18 -3.78 -5.19 -0.10
CA VAL A 18 -2.80 -6.06 -0.76
C VAL A 18 -1.75 -5.22 -1.49
N LEU A 19 -2.19 -4.22 -2.29
CA LEU A 19 -1.29 -3.29 -2.96
C LEU A 19 -0.38 -2.57 -1.94
N TYR A 20 -0.94 -2.16 -0.82
CA TYR A 20 -0.20 -1.50 0.24
C TYR A 20 0.83 -2.45 0.89
N ALA A 21 0.47 -3.70 1.19
CA ALA A 21 1.36 -4.69 1.81
C ALA A 21 2.53 -5.11 0.90
N ARG A 22 2.31 -5.16 -0.42
CA ARG A 22 3.34 -5.53 -1.42
C ARG A 22 4.61 -4.68 -1.36
N GLN A 23 4.52 -3.49 -0.77
CA GLN A 23 5.69 -2.62 -0.61
C GLN A 23 6.78 -3.21 0.31
N TRP A 24 6.45 -4.19 1.15
CA TRP A 24 7.37 -4.74 2.15
C TRP A 24 7.56 -6.25 2.08
N CYS A 25 6.58 -7.02 1.62
CA CYS A 25 6.65 -8.49 1.66
C CYS A 25 6.17 -9.14 0.37
N GLY A 26 6.66 -10.35 0.12
CA GLY A 26 6.24 -11.20 -1.01
C GLY A 26 4.99 -12.05 -0.74
N CYS A 27 4.34 -11.90 0.42
CA CYS A 27 3.10 -12.61 0.77
C CYS A 27 2.02 -11.63 1.27
N PRO A 28 1.64 -10.62 0.45
CA PRO A 28 0.74 -9.57 0.89
C PRO A 28 -0.67 -10.07 1.18
N GLU A 29 -1.15 -11.07 0.44
CA GLU A 29 -2.48 -11.67 0.60
C GLU A 29 -2.62 -12.32 1.99
N ASP A 30 -1.61 -13.09 2.43
CA ASP A 30 -1.60 -13.73 3.75
C ASP A 30 -1.59 -12.71 4.88
N VAL A 31 -0.84 -11.62 4.69
CA VAL A 31 -0.80 -10.51 5.67
C VAL A 31 -2.16 -9.84 5.80
N VAL A 32 -2.83 -9.57 4.67
CA VAL A 32 -4.17 -8.96 4.64
C VAL A 32 -5.20 -9.91 5.26
N GLN A 33 -5.19 -11.18 4.88
CA GLN A 33 -6.06 -12.19 5.50
C GLN A 33 -5.87 -12.25 7.02
N THR A 34 -4.62 -12.26 7.48
CA THR A 34 -4.29 -12.24 8.90
C THR A 34 -4.83 -11.00 9.60
N ALA A 35 -4.81 -9.83 8.94
CA ALA A 35 -5.35 -8.59 9.48
C ALA A 35 -6.88 -8.67 9.67
N PHE A 36 -7.61 -9.23 8.70
CA PHE A 36 -9.05 -9.46 8.83
C PHE A 36 -9.38 -10.51 9.91
N LEU A 37 -8.60 -11.58 10.02
CA LEU A 37 -8.76 -12.56 11.10
C LEU A 37 -8.53 -11.93 12.48
N LYS A 38 -7.55 -11.02 12.61
CA LYS A 38 -7.35 -10.26 13.85
C LYS A 38 -8.55 -9.38 14.17
N LEU A 39 -9.12 -8.71 13.15
CA LEU A 39 -10.30 -7.88 13.31
C LEU A 39 -11.50 -8.68 13.85
N VAL A 40 -11.76 -9.87 13.29
CA VAL A 40 -12.86 -10.75 13.72
C VAL A 40 -12.70 -11.18 15.19
N ARG A 41 -11.46 -11.36 15.64
CA ARG A 41 -11.15 -11.79 17.03
C ARG A 41 -11.16 -10.66 18.04
N LEU A 42 -11.28 -9.40 17.61
CA LEU A 42 -11.32 -8.28 18.55
C LEU A 42 -12.62 -8.29 19.36
N ARG A 43 -12.50 -8.09 20.67
CA ARG A 43 -13.65 -7.93 21.58
C ARG A 43 -14.35 -6.58 21.39
N ALA A 44 -13.59 -5.53 21.05
CA ALA A 44 -14.09 -4.19 20.82
C ALA A 44 -13.63 -3.71 19.44
N ARG A 45 -14.54 -3.11 18.68
CA ARG A 45 -14.23 -2.55 17.35
C ARG A 45 -13.38 -1.28 17.52
N PRO A 46 -12.33 -1.08 16.69
CA PRO A 46 -11.60 0.18 16.65
C PRO A 46 -12.51 1.33 16.20
N ASP A 47 -12.35 2.52 16.78
CA ASP A 47 -13.11 3.71 16.41
C ASP A 47 -12.87 4.09 14.94
N ASN A 48 -11.63 3.92 14.46
CA ASN A 48 -11.21 4.17 13.08
C ASN A 48 -10.74 2.88 12.43
N LEU A 49 -11.67 2.12 11.88
CA LEU A 49 -11.44 0.77 11.37
C LEU A 49 -10.45 0.71 10.20
N VAL A 50 -10.60 1.57 9.19
CA VAL A 50 -9.74 1.54 8.01
C VAL A 50 -8.30 1.91 8.35
N PRO A 51 -7.98 3.00 9.04
CA PRO A 51 -6.63 3.28 9.53
C PRO A 51 -6.05 2.17 10.42
N TRP A 52 -6.89 1.53 11.24
CA TRP A 52 -6.46 0.39 12.05
C TRP A 52 -6.02 -0.79 11.17
N LEU A 53 -6.80 -1.13 10.14
CA LEU A 53 -6.42 -2.19 9.18
C LEU A 53 -5.10 -1.88 8.49
N TYR A 54 -4.91 -0.65 7.99
CA TYR A 54 -3.66 -0.24 7.36
C TYR A 54 -2.47 -0.37 8.30
N ARG A 55 -2.62 0.02 9.57
CA ARG A 55 -1.58 -0.14 10.59
C ARG A 55 -1.26 -1.61 10.87
N VAL A 56 -2.28 -2.47 10.98
CA VAL A 56 -2.09 -3.91 11.22
C VAL A 56 -1.41 -4.58 10.04
N VAL A 57 -1.84 -4.26 8.81
CA VAL A 57 -1.24 -4.78 7.58
C VAL A 57 0.21 -4.29 7.44
N ARG A 58 0.49 -3.01 7.67
CA ARG A 58 1.85 -2.47 7.66
C ARG A 58 2.79 -3.23 8.58
N ASN A 59 2.39 -3.36 9.83
CA ASN A 59 3.20 -4.05 10.83
C ASN A 59 3.41 -5.53 10.45
N GLY A 60 2.35 -6.21 10.01
CA GLY A 60 2.43 -7.61 9.56
C GLY A 60 3.35 -7.79 8.35
N ALA A 61 3.30 -6.88 7.37
CA ALA A 61 4.14 -6.93 6.18
C ALA A 61 5.63 -6.67 6.50
N ILE A 62 5.91 -5.70 7.38
CA ILE A 62 7.28 -5.45 7.86
C ILE A 62 7.83 -6.66 8.63
N ASP A 63 7.02 -7.29 9.49
CA ASP A 63 7.43 -8.46 10.26
C ASP A 63 7.65 -9.67 9.34
N ALA A 64 6.81 -9.89 8.32
CA ALA A 64 6.98 -10.91 7.31
C ALA A 64 8.30 -10.71 6.52
N SER A 65 8.59 -9.48 6.11
CA SER A 65 9.86 -9.12 5.46
C SER A 65 11.08 -9.44 6.34
N ARG A 66 11.02 -9.04 7.60
CA ARG A 66 12.10 -9.35 8.57
C ARG A 66 12.28 -10.85 8.76
N ALA A 67 11.18 -11.60 8.84
CA ALA A 67 11.24 -13.06 8.96
C ALA A 67 11.83 -13.72 7.70
N ALA A 68 11.45 -13.26 6.49
CA ALA A 68 12.01 -13.72 5.23
C ALA A 68 13.52 -13.47 5.15
N ARG A 69 13.99 -12.27 5.50
CA ARG A 69 15.42 -11.93 5.54
C ARG A 69 16.20 -12.81 6.54
N ARG A 70 15.62 -13.12 7.69
CA ARG A 70 16.25 -14.05 8.65
C ARG A 70 16.37 -15.44 8.04
N ARG A 71 15.31 -15.99 7.42
CA ARG A 71 15.38 -17.30 6.74
C ARG A 71 16.43 -17.32 5.64
N GLN A 72 16.44 -16.33 4.75
CA GLN A 72 17.46 -16.21 3.70
C GLN A 72 18.90 -16.19 4.24
N LYS A 73 19.14 -15.54 5.36
CA LYS A 73 20.47 -15.53 6.00
C LYS A 73 20.90 -16.92 6.48
N TYR A 74 19.95 -17.77 6.88
CA TYR A 74 20.25 -19.16 7.27
C TYR A 74 20.31 -20.12 6.08
N GLU A 75 19.62 -19.79 4.97
CA GLU A 75 19.58 -20.59 3.74
C GLU A 75 20.56 -20.09 2.67
N ALA A 76 21.51 -19.22 3.02
CA ALA A 76 22.37 -18.47 2.12
C ALA A 76 23.19 -19.36 1.17
N ALA A 77 22.60 -19.74 0.05
CA ALA A 77 23.26 -20.15 -1.19
C ALA A 77 22.37 -20.02 -2.45
N ALA A 78 21.22 -19.37 -2.44
CA ALA A 78 20.40 -19.28 -3.65
C ALA A 78 19.79 -17.88 -3.84
N ALA A 79 20.40 -17.12 -4.77
CA ALA A 79 19.80 -16.14 -5.67
C ALA A 79 18.92 -15.05 -5.08
N ASP A 80 19.51 -13.87 -5.05
CA ASP A 80 18.90 -12.55 -5.17
C ASP A 80 17.82 -12.55 -6.27
N ARG A 81 16.55 -12.62 -5.86
CA ARG A 81 15.40 -12.29 -6.69
C ARG A 81 14.55 -11.31 -5.91
N ALA A 82 14.75 -10.03 -6.22
CA ALA A 82 13.74 -9.03 -5.91
C ALA A 82 12.48 -9.40 -6.70
N ASP A 83 11.48 -9.93 -6.01
CA ASP A 83 10.15 -10.11 -6.58
C ASP A 83 9.66 -8.75 -7.05
N PRO A 84 9.24 -8.60 -8.30
CA PRO A 84 8.72 -7.32 -8.78
C PRO A 84 7.51 -6.94 -7.91
N TRP A 85 7.55 -5.73 -7.39
CA TRP A 85 6.51 -5.17 -6.50
C TRP A 85 5.09 -5.32 -7.04
N PHE A 86 4.96 -5.51 -8.35
CA PHE A 86 3.69 -5.72 -9.04
C PHE A 86 3.87 -6.68 -10.21
N SER A 87 3.06 -7.74 -10.29
CA SER A 87 2.88 -8.50 -11.52
C SER A 87 1.78 -7.84 -12.32
N PRO A 88 2.02 -7.41 -13.57
CA PRO A 88 0.98 -6.84 -14.40
C PRO A 88 -0.11 -7.89 -14.62
N SER A 89 -1.37 -7.58 -14.31
CA SER A 89 -2.50 -8.26 -14.94
C SER A 89 -2.56 -7.79 -16.40
N ASP A 90 -2.85 -8.72 -17.31
CA ASP A 90 -2.98 -8.46 -18.74
C ASP A 90 -4.22 -7.60 -19.09
N ASP A 91 -4.30 -6.38 -18.55
CA ASP A 91 -5.35 -5.43 -18.91
C ASP A 91 -4.79 -4.38 -19.87
N PRO A 92 -5.28 -4.32 -21.14
CA PRO A 92 -4.68 -3.52 -22.22
C PRO A 92 -5.14 -2.06 -22.23
N THR A 93 -5.63 -1.49 -21.14
CA THR A 93 -6.14 -0.12 -21.14
C THR A 93 -5.08 0.90 -20.74
N GLY A 94 -4.33 1.37 -21.72
CA GLY A 94 -3.89 2.76 -21.87
C GLY A 94 -2.61 3.14 -21.20
N LEU A 95 -2.38 3.47 -20.06
CA LEU A 95 -1.07 3.75 -19.47
C LEU A 95 -0.50 2.43 -19.00
N ASP A 96 0.55 1.98 -19.66
CA ASP A 96 1.14 0.68 -19.35
C ASP A 96 1.28 0.52 -17.83
N ALA A 97 0.49 -0.39 -17.24
CA ALA A 97 0.50 -0.67 -15.81
C ALA A 97 1.94 -0.96 -15.30
N ARG A 98 2.81 -1.44 -16.19
CA ARG A 98 4.24 -1.62 -15.96
C ARG A 98 4.96 -0.29 -15.75
N THR A 99 4.68 0.71 -16.59
CA THR A 99 5.28 2.04 -16.49
C THR A 99 4.85 2.75 -15.21
N ALA A 100 3.55 2.67 -14.88
CA ALA A 100 3.03 3.22 -13.62
C ALA A 100 3.64 2.54 -12.38
N THR A 101 3.78 1.22 -12.44
CA THR A 101 4.40 0.40 -11.39
C THR A 101 5.87 0.74 -11.20
N ALA A 102 6.62 0.83 -12.30
CA ALA A 102 8.04 1.22 -12.26
C ALA A 102 8.20 2.63 -11.69
N ALA A 103 7.37 3.58 -12.12
CA ALA A 103 7.41 4.95 -11.61
C ALA A 103 7.13 5.01 -10.10
N LEU A 104 6.17 4.20 -9.59
CA LEU A 104 5.91 4.08 -8.15
C LEU A 104 7.07 3.39 -7.42
N ALA A 105 7.67 2.34 -8.00
CA ALA A 105 8.80 1.64 -7.38
C ALA A 105 10.02 2.55 -7.19
N ASP A 106 10.22 3.51 -8.07
CA ASP A 106 11.31 4.49 -8.01
C ASP A 106 11.11 5.58 -6.95
N LEU A 107 9.90 5.72 -6.39
CA LEU A 107 9.69 6.64 -5.28
C LEU A 107 10.39 6.15 -4.02
N PRO A 108 10.90 7.05 -3.17
CA PRO A 108 11.34 6.69 -1.82
C PRO A 108 10.23 5.93 -1.08
N ALA A 109 10.59 4.87 -0.35
CA ALA A 109 9.62 3.97 0.28
C ALA A 109 8.55 4.71 1.12
N GLU A 110 8.97 5.70 1.91
CA GLU A 110 8.05 6.51 2.72
C GLU A 110 7.08 7.37 1.88
N THR A 111 7.54 7.88 0.74
CA THR A 111 6.72 8.65 -0.19
C THR A 111 5.72 7.75 -0.90
N ARG A 112 6.18 6.61 -1.40
CA ARG A 112 5.34 5.59 -2.04
C ARG A 112 4.27 5.08 -1.09
N GLU A 113 4.62 4.81 0.16
CA GLU A 113 3.68 4.40 1.21
C GLU A 113 2.52 5.39 1.35
N ILE A 114 2.82 6.68 1.45
CA ILE A 114 1.83 7.74 1.59
C ILE A 114 0.96 7.85 0.33
N VAL A 115 1.58 7.80 -0.86
CA VAL A 115 0.87 7.88 -2.14
C VAL A 115 -0.13 6.72 -2.27
N VAL A 116 0.30 5.50 -1.99
CA VAL A 116 -0.58 4.31 -2.08
C VAL A 116 -1.70 4.37 -1.05
N ALA A 117 -1.40 4.73 0.20
CA ALA A 117 -2.41 4.83 1.26
C ALA A 117 -3.46 5.90 0.97
N HIS A 118 -3.08 7.03 0.35
CA HIS A 118 -4.02 8.10 0.02
C HIS A 118 -4.84 7.79 -1.23
N LEU A 119 -4.21 7.43 -2.37
CA LEU A 119 -4.89 7.25 -3.65
C LEU A 119 -5.75 5.98 -3.70
N TRP A 120 -5.24 4.86 -3.22
CA TRP A 120 -5.97 3.58 -3.25
C TRP A 120 -6.65 3.25 -1.93
N GLY A 121 -6.08 3.70 -0.82
CA GLY A 121 -6.64 3.48 0.52
C GLY A 121 -7.71 4.48 0.92
N GLY A 122 -7.76 5.64 0.27
CA GLY A 122 -8.68 6.71 0.64
C GLY A 122 -8.43 7.32 2.03
N LEU A 123 -7.24 7.09 2.61
CA LEU A 123 -6.90 7.63 3.92
C LEU A 123 -6.65 9.14 3.84
N THR A 124 -7.08 9.88 4.86
CA THR A 124 -6.69 11.29 5.04
C THR A 124 -5.24 11.39 5.49
N PHE A 125 -4.62 12.56 5.35
CA PHE A 125 -3.24 12.75 5.78
C PHE A 125 -3.06 12.63 7.29
N GLU A 126 -4.09 12.92 8.10
CA GLU A 126 -4.12 12.70 9.53
C GLU A 126 -4.10 11.20 9.87
N GLN A 127 -4.89 10.41 9.14
CA GLN A 127 -4.94 8.96 9.30
C GLN A 127 -3.62 8.29 8.87
N ILE A 128 -3.04 8.76 7.77
CA ILE A 128 -1.73 8.28 7.30
C ILE A 128 -0.67 8.64 8.34
N ALA A 129 -0.66 9.87 8.84
CA ALA A 129 0.29 10.34 9.84
C ALA A 129 0.29 9.46 11.10
N GLN A 130 -0.90 9.09 11.59
CA GLN A 130 -1.05 8.14 12.71
C GLN A 130 -0.52 6.74 12.37
N THR A 131 -0.65 6.31 11.10
CA THR A 131 -0.22 4.98 10.66
C THR A 131 1.30 4.90 10.53
N VAL A 132 1.94 5.95 9.98
CA VAL A 132 3.38 5.96 9.69
C VAL A 132 4.23 6.61 10.79
N GLY A 133 3.60 7.21 11.81
CA GLY A 133 4.30 7.89 12.90
C GLY A 133 4.92 9.23 12.46
N SER A 134 4.18 10.05 11.70
CA SER A 134 4.63 11.34 11.17
C SER A 134 3.58 12.43 11.43
N SER A 135 3.79 13.65 10.92
CA SER A 135 2.76 14.69 10.92
C SER A 135 1.97 14.73 9.61
N ALA A 136 0.70 15.17 9.66
CA ALA A 136 -0.13 15.33 8.47
C ALA A 136 0.51 16.28 7.44
N ALA A 137 1.12 17.37 7.90
CA ALA A 137 1.83 18.31 7.05
C ALA A 137 3.04 17.66 6.34
N THR A 138 3.77 16.77 7.02
CA THR A 138 4.87 16.02 6.42
C THR A 138 4.36 15.01 5.40
N CYS A 139 3.27 14.31 5.71
CA CYS A 139 2.62 13.40 4.77
C CYS A 139 2.15 14.12 3.51
N TYR A 140 1.49 15.26 3.66
CA TYR A 140 1.07 16.08 2.51
C TYR A 140 2.26 16.52 1.64
N ARG A 141 3.33 17.04 2.24
CA ARG A 141 4.53 17.46 1.48
C ARG A 141 5.16 16.30 0.71
N ARG A 142 5.31 15.12 1.33
CA ARG A 142 5.84 13.93 0.67
C ARG A 142 4.91 13.44 -0.44
N TYR A 143 3.60 13.47 -0.22
CA TYR A 143 2.61 13.15 -1.24
C TYR A 143 2.72 14.08 -2.45
N ALA A 144 2.75 15.39 -2.24
CA ALA A 144 2.87 16.38 -3.31
C ALA A 144 4.17 16.19 -4.11
N ALA A 145 5.31 15.96 -3.43
CA ALA A 145 6.59 15.66 -4.07
C ALA A 145 6.54 14.35 -4.87
N GLY A 146 5.91 13.31 -4.31
CA GLY A 146 5.71 12.04 -5.00
C GLY A 146 4.88 12.18 -6.27
N LEU A 147 3.77 12.92 -6.22
CA LEU A 147 2.95 13.20 -7.41
C LEU A 147 3.70 14.00 -8.47
N ALA A 148 4.52 14.98 -8.08
CA ALA A 148 5.34 15.73 -9.03
C ALA A 148 6.32 14.79 -9.76
N THR A 149 6.99 13.90 -9.03
CA THR A 149 7.90 12.90 -9.60
C THR A 149 7.18 11.94 -10.55
N LEU A 150 5.99 11.45 -10.15
CA LEU A 150 5.19 10.57 -11.01
C LEU A 150 4.73 11.26 -12.28
N ARG A 151 4.27 12.51 -12.21
CA ARG A 151 3.89 13.31 -13.38
C ARG A 151 5.06 13.48 -14.36
N GLN A 152 6.23 13.79 -13.84
CA GLN A 152 7.44 13.94 -14.67
C GLN A 152 7.80 12.63 -15.37
N LYS A 153 7.72 11.49 -14.68
CA LYS A 153 8.07 10.17 -15.23
C LYS A 153 7.03 9.63 -16.21
N LEU A 154 5.77 9.88 -15.97
CA LEU A 154 4.68 9.36 -16.77
C LEU A 154 4.31 10.26 -17.96
N GLY A 155 4.96 11.42 -18.11
CA GLY A 155 4.70 12.36 -19.22
C GLY A 155 3.27 12.89 -19.23
N ALA A 156 2.55 12.78 -18.11
CA ALA A 156 1.19 13.27 -17.98
C ALA A 156 1.20 14.81 -17.91
N GLU A 157 1.24 15.48 -19.05
CA GLU A 157 0.72 16.82 -19.17
C GLU A 157 -0.78 16.72 -18.84
N CYS A 158 -1.15 17.22 -17.70
CA CYS A 158 -2.55 17.41 -17.35
C CYS A 158 -3.12 18.37 -18.40
N PRO A 159 -4.13 18.00 -19.23
CA PRO A 159 -4.76 18.98 -20.10
C PRO A 159 -5.28 20.10 -19.21
N ALA A 160 -4.79 21.31 -19.44
CA ALA A 160 -5.29 22.50 -18.77
C ALA A 160 -6.81 22.53 -18.96
N THR A 161 -7.55 22.48 -17.87
CA THR A 161 -9.01 22.64 -17.89
C THR A 161 -9.27 24.00 -18.52
N PRO A 162 -9.99 24.10 -19.66
CA PRO A 162 -10.36 25.41 -20.18
C PRO A 162 -11.32 26.03 -19.19
N THR A 163 -10.88 27.11 -18.56
CA THR A 163 -11.73 28.02 -17.78
C THR A 163 -12.79 28.58 -18.72
N ARG A 164 -14.05 28.29 -18.41
CA ARG A 164 -15.18 29.03 -18.95
C ARG A 164 -16.04 29.52 -17.81
#